data_758654be6a2e30c2864fa38acd7adebc
#
_entry.id   758654be6a2e30c2864fa38acd7adebc
#
_cell.length_a   1.000
_cell.length_b   1.000
_cell.length_c   1.000
_cell.angle_alpha   90.00
_cell.angle_beta   90.00
_cell.angle_gamma   90.00
#
_symmetry.space_group_name_H-M   'P 1'
#
loop_
_entity.id
_entity.type
_entity.pdbx_description
1 polymer ?
#
loop_
_entity_poly.entity_id
_entity_poly.type
_entity_poly.pdbx_seq_one_letter_code
_entity_poly.pdbx_strand_id
1 'polypeptide(L)'
;MTLSLSTMWAQQPRFVADMHRFVEEARALGYDAIEVSHSTAKEPFERLMSYPGVPISSIHAPAPLVRDHDGVSNAQLNLASTDDDERFAAIEYAKTSITRAAAAGARFVVVHLGAVGSAMFDEEREMRRLYDSGTRAGPAVDELREACYAKRREMADEWLQHARETLERLTMHAREHGVAIGIENRLHYHEIPQPDEAAWLLADYDASVAGYWHDVGHAEVQARLGFVDKHAWLDTNGPRCIGAHLHDVDGIGDHRAPGHGDVDWDYIARGLPAGALRVFEINQSQPPDAVAGAIAFLRERGVIA
;
A
#
# COMPACT_ATOMS: atom_id res chain seq x y z
N MET A 1 -17.81 3.42 -11.26
CA MET A 1 -16.53 3.34 -10.50
C MET A 1 -16.68 2.22 -9.49
N THR A 2 -15.70 1.32 -9.37
CA THR A 2 -15.71 0.23 -8.38
C THR A 2 -15.08 0.72 -7.08
N LEU A 3 -15.77 0.55 -5.97
CA LEU A 3 -15.30 0.88 -4.61
C LEU A 3 -14.98 -0.41 -3.89
N SER A 4 -13.74 -0.55 -3.42
CA SER A 4 -13.28 -1.75 -2.72
C SER A 4 -13.00 -1.47 -1.26
N LEU A 5 -13.32 -2.42 -0.39
CA LEU A 5 -12.89 -2.40 1.01
C LEU A 5 -11.76 -3.41 1.22
N SER A 6 -10.66 -2.97 1.82
CA SER A 6 -9.54 -3.85 2.14
C SER A 6 -9.88 -4.78 3.31
N THR A 7 -9.43 -6.03 3.24
CA THR A 7 -9.50 -6.97 4.36
C THR A 7 -8.62 -6.56 5.54
N MET A 8 -7.94 -5.42 5.49
CA MET A 8 -7.34 -4.79 6.67
C MET A 8 -8.42 -4.55 7.74
N TRP A 9 -9.59 -4.04 7.35
CA TRP A 9 -10.71 -3.86 8.28
C TRP A 9 -11.29 -5.19 8.78
N ALA A 10 -11.09 -6.28 8.05
CA ALA A 10 -11.54 -7.61 8.43
C ALA A 10 -10.66 -8.30 9.49
N GLN A 11 -9.55 -7.70 9.93
CA GLN A 11 -8.67 -8.26 10.97
C GLN A 11 -9.29 -8.19 12.38
N GLN A 12 -10.61 -8.15 12.47
CA GLN A 12 -11.40 -8.21 13.70
C GLN A 12 -11.79 -9.67 14.01
N PRO A 13 -11.81 -10.10 15.28
CA PRO A 13 -12.16 -11.48 15.64
C PRO A 13 -13.48 -11.98 15.02
N ARG A 14 -14.46 -11.08 14.88
CA ARG A 14 -15.80 -11.40 14.29
C ARG A 14 -15.76 -11.74 12.81
N PHE A 15 -14.73 -11.28 12.06
CA PHE A 15 -14.57 -11.51 10.63
C PHE A 15 -13.50 -12.55 10.33
N VAL A 16 -12.41 -12.59 11.11
CA VAL A 16 -11.35 -13.62 10.92
C VAL A 16 -11.93 -15.03 11.02
N ALA A 17 -12.90 -15.23 11.91
CA ALA A 17 -13.63 -16.48 12.04
C ALA A 17 -14.66 -16.71 10.93
N ASP A 18 -15.18 -15.64 10.31
CA ASP A 18 -16.25 -15.67 9.32
C ASP A 18 -16.07 -14.59 8.25
N MET A 19 -15.24 -14.87 7.25
CA MET A 19 -14.99 -13.94 6.13
C MET A 19 -16.22 -13.75 5.21
N HIS A 20 -17.18 -14.66 5.23
CA HIS A 20 -18.43 -14.48 4.50
C HIS A 20 -19.25 -13.32 5.10
N ARG A 21 -19.31 -13.24 6.43
CA ARG A 21 -19.92 -12.11 7.14
C ARG A 21 -19.25 -10.78 6.79
N PHE A 22 -17.91 -10.76 6.66
CA PHE A 22 -17.21 -9.54 6.23
C PHE A 22 -17.66 -9.08 4.84
N VAL A 23 -17.78 -10.00 3.88
CA VAL A 23 -18.24 -9.68 2.52
C VAL A 23 -19.67 -9.12 2.53
N GLU A 24 -20.57 -9.74 3.30
CA GLU A 24 -21.96 -9.28 3.42
C GLU A 24 -22.05 -7.90 4.07
N GLU A 25 -21.25 -7.64 5.11
CA GLU A 25 -21.20 -6.35 5.78
C GLU A 25 -20.60 -5.28 4.86
N ALA A 26 -19.50 -5.56 4.14
CA ALA A 26 -18.93 -4.64 3.16
C ALA A 26 -19.95 -4.24 2.07
N ARG A 27 -20.69 -5.20 1.55
CA ARG A 27 -21.79 -4.92 0.59
C ARG A 27 -22.90 -4.07 1.19
N ALA A 28 -23.31 -4.35 2.41
CA ALA A 28 -24.33 -3.57 3.11
C ALA A 28 -23.88 -2.12 3.37
N LEU A 29 -22.56 -1.90 3.54
CA LEU A 29 -21.95 -0.58 3.66
C LEU A 29 -21.78 0.15 2.31
N GLY A 30 -22.04 -0.52 1.17
CA GLY A 30 -22.00 0.08 -0.16
C GLY A 30 -20.72 -0.16 -0.94
N TYR A 31 -19.86 -1.08 -0.51
CA TYR A 31 -18.68 -1.47 -1.29
C TYR A 31 -19.00 -2.54 -2.33
N ASP A 32 -18.44 -2.38 -3.54
CA ASP A 32 -18.71 -3.25 -4.69
C ASP A 32 -17.80 -4.48 -4.71
N ALA A 33 -16.59 -4.35 -4.16
CA ALA A 33 -15.54 -5.36 -4.25
C ALA A 33 -14.67 -5.39 -2.99
N ILE A 34 -13.81 -6.38 -2.91
CA ILE A 34 -12.86 -6.58 -1.82
C ILE A 34 -11.43 -6.52 -2.37
N GLU A 35 -10.56 -5.83 -1.66
CA GLU A 35 -9.13 -6.05 -1.76
C GLU A 35 -8.67 -7.01 -0.68
N VAL A 36 -7.78 -7.94 -1.03
CA VAL A 36 -7.16 -8.82 -0.05
C VAL A 36 -5.85 -8.19 0.43
N SER A 37 -5.81 -7.76 1.69
CA SER A 37 -4.62 -7.19 2.33
C SER A 37 -3.53 -8.25 2.56
N HIS A 38 -2.27 -7.83 2.47
CA HIS A 38 -1.08 -8.62 2.83
C HIS A 38 -1.07 -9.13 4.29
N SER A 39 -1.92 -8.56 5.14
CA SER A 39 -2.10 -8.99 6.53
C SER A 39 -3.08 -10.16 6.70
N THR A 40 -3.73 -10.60 5.62
CA THR A 40 -4.75 -11.66 5.66
C THR A 40 -4.09 -13.04 5.76
N ALA A 41 -4.23 -13.68 6.91
CA ALA A 41 -3.69 -15.01 7.17
C ALA A 41 -4.29 -16.07 6.23
N LYS A 42 -3.59 -17.20 6.06
CA LYS A 42 -3.94 -18.24 5.09
C LYS A 42 -5.37 -18.76 5.24
N GLU A 43 -5.81 -19.06 6.44
CA GLU A 43 -7.15 -19.63 6.65
C GLU A 43 -8.29 -18.64 6.34
N PRO A 44 -8.29 -17.37 6.83
CA PRO A 44 -9.24 -16.36 6.37
C PRO A 44 -9.17 -16.10 4.86
N PHE A 45 -7.98 -16.11 4.26
CA PHE A 45 -7.80 -15.96 2.82
C PHE A 45 -8.55 -17.07 2.04
N GLU A 46 -8.32 -18.34 2.38
CA GLU A 46 -8.98 -19.47 1.70
C GLU A 46 -10.50 -19.47 1.91
N ARG A 47 -10.98 -19.07 3.09
CA ARG A 47 -12.41 -18.86 3.33
C ARG A 47 -13.00 -17.78 2.46
N LEU A 48 -12.32 -16.63 2.31
CA LEU A 48 -12.76 -15.56 1.45
C LEU A 48 -12.83 -16.03 -0.01
N MET A 49 -11.78 -16.70 -0.51
CA MET A 49 -11.73 -17.22 -1.87
C MET A 49 -12.79 -18.30 -2.16
N SER A 50 -13.29 -18.97 -1.16
CA SER A 50 -14.36 -19.97 -1.30
C SER A 50 -15.76 -19.36 -1.38
N TYR A 51 -15.92 -18.05 -1.11
CA TYR A 51 -17.22 -17.38 -1.17
C TYR A 51 -17.66 -17.20 -2.63
N PRO A 52 -18.81 -17.77 -3.03
CA PRO A 52 -19.26 -17.66 -4.42
C PRO A 52 -19.58 -16.22 -4.81
N GLY A 53 -18.96 -15.74 -5.89
CA GLY A 53 -19.29 -14.46 -6.49
C GLY A 53 -18.87 -13.24 -5.67
N VAL A 54 -17.83 -13.37 -4.82
CA VAL A 54 -17.18 -12.17 -4.27
C VAL A 54 -16.31 -11.53 -5.33
N PRO A 55 -16.55 -10.26 -5.67
CA PRO A 55 -15.65 -9.55 -6.58
C PRO A 55 -14.36 -9.20 -5.84
N ILE A 56 -13.23 -9.79 -6.25
CA ILE A 56 -11.90 -9.37 -5.79
C ILE A 56 -11.36 -8.35 -6.78
N SER A 57 -11.08 -7.14 -6.34
CA SER A 57 -10.57 -6.06 -7.18
C SER A 57 -9.05 -6.11 -7.32
N SER A 58 -8.39 -6.40 -6.22
CA SER A 58 -6.94 -6.41 -6.07
C SER A 58 -6.50 -7.37 -4.96
N ILE A 59 -5.25 -7.80 -5.05
CA ILE A 59 -4.55 -8.50 -3.96
C ILE A 59 -3.30 -7.71 -3.61
N HIS A 60 -3.14 -7.37 -2.34
CA HIS A 60 -1.96 -6.73 -1.81
C HIS A 60 -0.94 -7.81 -1.41
N ALA A 61 0.15 -7.90 -2.15
CA ALA A 61 1.18 -8.92 -1.96
C ALA A 61 2.07 -8.61 -0.72
N PRO A 62 2.54 -9.66 -0.04
CA PRO A 62 2.29 -11.06 -0.26
C PRO A 62 0.99 -11.55 0.41
N ALA A 63 0.13 -12.21 -0.32
CA ALA A 63 -1.08 -12.82 0.22
C ALA A 63 -1.25 -14.27 -0.29
N PRO A 64 -1.63 -15.19 0.59
CA PRO A 64 -1.93 -15.02 2.02
C PRO A 64 -0.68 -14.76 2.87
N LEU A 65 -0.89 -14.12 4.03
CA LEU A 65 0.12 -14.01 5.07
C LEU A 65 0.44 -15.41 5.61
N VAL A 66 1.71 -15.78 5.55
CA VAL A 66 2.22 -17.03 6.12
C VAL A 66 3.47 -16.72 6.96
N ARG A 67 3.77 -17.61 7.91
CA ARG A 67 4.96 -17.55 8.73
C ARG A 67 5.75 -18.84 8.55
N ASP A 68 7.07 -18.72 8.56
CA ASP A 68 7.97 -19.88 8.56
C ASP A 68 8.06 -20.53 9.95
N HIS A 69 8.96 -21.50 10.09
CA HIS A 69 9.18 -22.24 11.36
C HIS A 69 9.79 -21.37 12.47
N ASP A 70 10.45 -20.26 12.13
CA ASP A 70 11.01 -19.29 13.08
C ASP A 70 10.00 -18.16 13.40
N GLY A 71 8.82 -18.20 12.79
CA GLY A 71 7.76 -17.20 12.96
C GLY A 71 7.94 -15.94 12.12
N VAL A 72 8.93 -15.90 11.22
CA VAL A 72 9.14 -14.80 10.28
C VAL A 72 8.03 -14.81 9.24
N SER A 73 7.41 -13.66 9.07
CA SER A 73 6.33 -13.48 8.11
C SER A 73 6.87 -13.23 6.70
N ASN A 74 6.23 -13.81 5.68
CA ASN A 74 6.54 -13.51 4.29
C ASN A 74 6.37 -12.03 3.93
N ALA A 75 5.57 -11.27 4.70
CA ALA A 75 5.44 -9.82 4.55
C ALA A 75 6.66 -9.02 5.08
N GLN A 76 7.58 -9.67 5.79
CA GLN A 76 8.82 -9.06 6.26
C GLN A 76 9.98 -9.22 5.26
N LEU A 77 9.82 -10.07 4.25
CA LEU A 77 10.84 -10.29 3.22
C LEU A 77 10.95 -9.07 2.30
N ASN A 78 12.18 -8.68 2.02
CA ASN A 78 12.47 -7.49 1.25
C ASN A 78 12.69 -7.82 -0.24
N LEU A 79 11.78 -7.38 -1.10
CA LEU A 79 11.86 -7.57 -2.56
C LEU A 79 13.06 -6.87 -3.22
N ALA A 80 13.72 -5.94 -2.49
CA ALA A 80 14.93 -5.26 -2.93
C ALA A 80 16.19 -5.76 -2.18
N SER A 81 16.09 -6.84 -1.39
CA SER A 81 17.20 -7.32 -0.57
C SER A 81 18.47 -7.56 -1.38
N THR A 82 19.61 -7.23 -0.78
CA THR A 82 20.94 -7.60 -1.29
C THR A 82 21.30 -9.06 -0.99
N ASP A 83 20.54 -9.72 -0.11
CA ASP A 83 20.58 -11.18 0.09
C ASP A 83 19.72 -11.85 -0.99
N ASP A 84 20.37 -12.64 -1.83
CA ASP A 84 19.73 -13.32 -2.97
C ASP A 84 18.68 -14.35 -2.53
N ASP A 85 18.89 -15.04 -1.42
CA ASP A 85 17.97 -16.07 -0.93
C ASP A 85 16.70 -15.40 -0.37
N GLU A 86 16.84 -14.31 0.39
CA GLU A 86 15.70 -13.52 0.87
C GLU A 86 14.91 -12.94 -0.31
N ARG A 87 15.60 -12.29 -1.25
CA ARG A 87 14.97 -11.68 -2.43
C ARG A 87 14.26 -12.71 -3.28
N PHE A 88 14.87 -13.89 -3.51
CA PHE A 88 14.23 -14.98 -4.24
C PHE A 88 12.95 -15.47 -3.54
N ALA A 89 13.00 -15.68 -2.23
CA ALA A 89 11.81 -16.08 -1.46
C ALA A 89 10.70 -15.02 -1.53
N ALA A 90 11.05 -13.74 -1.40
CA ALA A 90 10.09 -12.62 -1.52
C ALA A 90 9.40 -12.61 -2.90
N ILE A 91 10.17 -12.81 -3.98
CA ILE A 91 9.66 -12.89 -5.35
C ILE A 91 8.67 -14.05 -5.52
N GLU A 92 8.97 -15.23 -5.00
CA GLU A 92 8.09 -16.40 -5.13
C GLU A 92 6.77 -16.22 -4.36
N TYR A 93 6.77 -15.55 -3.19
CA TYR A 93 5.54 -15.16 -2.51
C TYR A 93 4.73 -14.11 -3.28
N ALA A 94 5.39 -13.13 -3.88
CA ALA A 94 4.71 -12.14 -4.71
C ALA A 94 4.10 -12.78 -5.98
N LYS A 95 4.80 -13.69 -6.64
CA LYS A 95 4.26 -14.50 -7.77
C LYS A 95 3.06 -15.35 -7.34
N THR A 96 3.10 -15.92 -6.15
CA THR A 96 1.94 -16.63 -5.60
C THR A 96 0.73 -15.71 -5.51
N SER A 97 0.90 -14.46 -5.04
CA SER A 97 -0.17 -13.46 -4.98
C SER A 97 -0.71 -13.12 -6.38
N ILE A 98 0.16 -12.99 -7.39
CA ILE A 98 -0.24 -12.75 -8.79
C ILE A 98 -1.09 -13.91 -9.32
N THR A 99 -0.65 -15.14 -9.12
CA THR A 99 -1.39 -16.33 -9.54
C THR A 99 -2.76 -16.41 -8.85
N ARG A 100 -2.83 -16.09 -7.55
CA ARG A 100 -4.08 -16.04 -6.80
C ARG A 100 -5.00 -14.92 -7.26
N ALA A 101 -4.45 -13.75 -7.60
CA ALA A 101 -5.21 -12.64 -8.17
C ALA A 101 -5.88 -13.04 -9.49
N ALA A 102 -5.13 -13.63 -10.40
CA ALA A 102 -5.66 -14.12 -11.67
C ALA A 102 -6.78 -15.15 -11.47
N ALA A 103 -6.57 -16.13 -10.56
CA ALA A 103 -7.57 -17.15 -10.24
C ALA A 103 -8.86 -16.56 -9.64
N ALA A 104 -8.75 -15.43 -8.91
CA ALA A 104 -9.88 -14.71 -8.33
C ALA A 104 -10.53 -13.71 -9.30
N GLY A 105 -9.97 -13.52 -10.50
CA GLY A 105 -10.45 -12.52 -11.45
C GLY A 105 -10.08 -11.08 -11.08
N ALA A 106 -9.15 -10.89 -10.14
CA ALA A 106 -8.64 -9.57 -9.79
C ALA A 106 -7.78 -8.99 -10.91
N ARG A 107 -7.87 -7.67 -11.09
CA ARG A 107 -7.12 -6.98 -12.14
C ARG A 107 -5.73 -6.53 -11.73
N PHE A 108 -5.53 -6.33 -10.42
CA PHE A 108 -4.33 -5.69 -9.89
C PHE A 108 -3.72 -6.50 -8.74
N VAL A 109 -2.40 -6.46 -8.66
CA VAL A 109 -1.63 -6.85 -7.47
C VAL A 109 -0.84 -5.65 -6.99
N VAL A 110 -1.10 -5.21 -5.76
CA VAL A 110 -0.33 -4.14 -5.11
C VAL A 110 0.94 -4.73 -4.52
N VAL A 111 2.06 -4.06 -4.71
CA VAL A 111 3.37 -4.55 -4.29
C VAL A 111 4.14 -3.48 -3.53
N HIS A 112 4.58 -3.84 -2.32
CA HIS A 112 5.65 -3.15 -1.62
C HIS A 112 6.98 -3.58 -2.24
N LEU A 113 7.63 -2.70 -3.00
CA LEU A 113 8.78 -3.11 -3.81
C LEU A 113 10.08 -3.26 -3.00
N GLY A 114 10.01 -3.10 -1.70
CA GLY A 114 11.12 -3.31 -0.78
C GLY A 114 11.55 -2.05 -0.04
N ALA A 115 12.75 -2.09 0.49
CA ALA A 115 13.33 -1.01 1.29
C ALA A 115 14.85 -1.00 1.18
N VAL A 116 15.45 0.16 1.38
CA VAL A 116 16.90 0.34 1.51
C VAL A 116 17.32 -0.04 2.92
N GLY A 117 18.12 -1.09 3.04
CA GLY A 117 18.49 -1.66 4.34
C GLY A 117 17.42 -2.62 4.90
N SER A 118 17.71 -3.16 6.07
CA SER A 118 16.89 -4.21 6.70
C SER A 118 15.85 -3.67 7.70
N ALA A 119 15.90 -2.38 8.04
CA ALA A 119 15.02 -1.76 9.03
C ALA A 119 14.91 -0.25 8.83
N MET A 120 13.82 0.32 9.38
CA MET A 120 13.65 1.77 9.50
C MET A 120 14.88 2.42 10.14
N PHE A 121 15.34 3.53 9.57
CA PHE A 121 16.47 4.29 10.13
C PHE A 121 16.17 4.77 11.55
N ASP A 122 17.17 4.68 12.42
CA ASP A 122 17.01 5.13 13.82
C ASP A 122 16.69 6.62 13.90
N GLU A 123 17.21 7.41 12.98
CA GLU A 123 16.95 8.83 12.83
C GLU A 123 15.46 9.10 12.53
N GLU A 124 14.84 8.32 11.63
CA GLU A 124 13.40 8.42 11.35
C GLU A 124 12.57 8.00 12.59
N ARG A 125 13.00 6.95 13.29
CA ARG A 125 12.34 6.50 14.52
C ARG A 125 12.34 7.63 15.58
N GLU A 126 13.45 8.33 15.72
CA GLU A 126 13.56 9.47 16.63
C GLU A 126 12.69 10.65 16.16
N MET A 127 12.65 10.96 14.85
CA MET A 127 11.77 11.99 14.32
C MET A 127 10.30 11.70 14.62
N ARG A 128 9.86 10.45 14.46
CA ARG A 128 8.49 10.03 14.81
C ARG A 128 8.21 10.22 16.30
N ARG A 129 9.14 9.85 17.16
CA ARG A 129 9.04 10.08 18.62
C ARG A 129 8.94 11.56 18.97
N LEU A 130 9.74 12.42 18.32
CA LEU A 130 9.70 13.87 18.50
C LEU A 130 8.36 14.44 18.04
N TYR A 131 7.86 13.99 16.87
CA TYR A 131 6.57 14.40 16.34
C TYR A 131 5.44 14.11 17.34
N ASP A 132 5.39 12.90 17.88
CA ASP A 132 4.38 12.47 18.87
C ASP A 132 4.48 13.25 20.18
N SER A 133 5.69 13.71 20.56
CA SER A 133 5.90 14.58 21.72
C SER A 133 5.60 16.06 21.46
N GLY A 134 5.18 16.41 20.23
CA GLY A 134 4.83 17.78 19.84
C GLY A 134 5.97 18.56 19.18
N THR A 135 7.18 18.00 19.05
CA THR A 135 8.31 18.63 18.37
C THR A 135 8.32 18.25 16.89
N ARG A 136 7.77 19.13 16.06
CA ARG A 136 7.55 18.85 14.62
C ARG A 136 8.51 19.57 13.69
N ALA A 137 9.30 20.52 14.18
CA ALA A 137 10.25 21.31 13.41
C ALA A 137 11.38 21.83 14.31
N GLY A 138 12.46 22.32 13.71
CA GLY A 138 13.60 22.92 14.38
C GLY A 138 14.90 22.16 14.14
N PRO A 139 16.05 22.72 14.61
CA PRO A 139 17.37 22.22 14.24
C PRO A 139 17.58 20.72 14.51
N ALA A 140 17.05 20.18 15.62
CA ALA A 140 17.18 18.76 15.93
C ALA A 140 16.43 17.86 14.95
N VAL A 141 15.21 18.27 14.52
CA VAL A 141 14.43 17.55 13.49
C VAL A 141 15.12 17.64 12.13
N ASP A 142 15.65 18.83 11.79
CA ASP A 142 16.36 19.06 10.53
C ASP A 142 17.63 18.21 10.42
N GLU A 143 18.41 18.12 11.54
CA GLU A 143 19.62 17.29 11.61
C GLU A 143 19.31 15.80 11.41
N LEU A 144 18.26 15.28 12.03
CA LEU A 144 17.83 13.88 11.88
C LEU A 144 17.37 13.61 10.46
N ARG A 145 16.61 14.54 9.85
CA ARG A 145 16.15 14.40 8.47
C ARG A 145 17.30 14.38 7.46
N GLU A 146 18.28 15.29 7.61
CA GLU A 146 19.47 15.30 6.78
C GLU A 146 20.32 14.02 6.94
N ALA A 147 20.38 13.46 8.15
CA ALA A 147 21.03 12.18 8.38
C ALA A 147 20.31 11.02 7.67
N CYS A 148 18.96 11.01 7.67
CA CYS A 148 18.18 10.05 6.87
C CYS A 148 18.49 10.19 5.37
N TYR A 149 18.54 11.42 4.85
CA TYR A 149 18.86 11.68 3.44
C TYR A 149 20.26 11.20 3.07
N ALA A 150 21.26 11.50 3.91
CA ALA A 150 22.64 11.08 3.69
C ALA A 150 22.78 9.56 3.67
N LYS A 151 22.20 8.90 4.67
CA LYS A 151 22.23 7.44 4.84
C LYS A 151 21.56 6.72 3.65
N ARG A 152 20.36 7.16 3.25
CA ARG A 152 19.68 6.57 2.11
C ARG A 152 20.45 6.75 0.80
N ARG A 153 21.00 7.96 0.56
CA ARG A 153 21.79 8.26 -0.64
C ARG A 153 23.04 7.40 -0.76
N GLU A 154 23.68 7.06 0.36
CA GLU A 154 24.87 6.21 0.38
C GLU A 154 24.53 4.75 0.00
N MET A 155 23.34 4.28 0.34
CA MET A 155 22.98 2.87 0.23
C MET A 155 22.06 2.56 -0.96
N ALA A 156 21.28 3.51 -1.47
CA ALA A 156 20.10 3.24 -2.28
C ALA A 156 20.37 2.56 -3.62
N ASP A 157 21.49 2.85 -4.28
CA ASP A 157 21.73 2.44 -5.66
C ASP A 157 21.62 0.92 -5.87
N GLU A 158 22.25 0.13 -5.03
CA GLU A 158 22.21 -1.34 -5.12
C GLU A 158 20.80 -1.87 -4.89
N TRP A 159 20.11 -1.38 -3.85
CA TRP A 159 18.75 -1.79 -3.51
C TRP A 159 17.74 -1.41 -4.60
N LEU A 160 17.90 -0.26 -5.22
CA LEU A 160 17.06 0.17 -6.34
C LEU A 160 17.28 -0.67 -7.59
N GLN A 161 18.50 -1.11 -7.87
CA GLN A 161 18.76 -2.04 -8.98
C GLN A 161 18.07 -3.39 -8.74
N HIS A 162 18.18 -3.94 -7.52
CA HIS A 162 17.46 -5.16 -7.16
C HIS A 162 15.94 -5.00 -7.21
N ALA A 163 15.40 -3.86 -6.78
CA ALA A 163 13.98 -3.54 -6.91
C ALA A 163 13.54 -3.54 -8.39
N ARG A 164 14.35 -2.97 -9.29
CA ARG A 164 14.07 -2.95 -10.73
C ARG A 164 14.07 -4.35 -11.34
N GLU A 165 15.10 -5.17 -11.02
CA GLU A 165 15.17 -6.56 -11.48
C GLU A 165 14.00 -7.39 -10.96
N THR A 166 13.61 -7.16 -9.72
CA THR A 166 12.44 -7.81 -9.10
C THR A 166 11.16 -7.40 -9.82
N LEU A 167 10.96 -6.11 -10.10
CA LEU A 167 9.80 -5.61 -10.83
C LEU A 167 9.73 -6.25 -12.23
N GLU A 168 10.85 -6.39 -12.95
CA GLU A 168 10.91 -7.08 -14.23
C GLU A 168 10.40 -8.53 -14.12
N ARG A 169 10.91 -9.29 -13.14
CA ARG A 169 10.48 -10.69 -12.92
C ARG A 169 8.99 -10.79 -12.57
N LEU A 170 8.49 -9.88 -11.75
CA LEU A 170 7.08 -9.87 -11.37
C LEU A 170 6.17 -9.47 -12.54
N THR A 171 6.56 -8.48 -13.34
CA THR A 171 5.79 -8.06 -14.51
C THR A 171 5.75 -9.10 -15.62
N MET A 172 6.82 -9.87 -15.81
CA MET A 172 6.80 -11.03 -16.71
C MET A 172 5.73 -12.04 -16.28
N HIS A 173 5.74 -12.44 -15.01
CA HIS A 173 4.76 -13.37 -14.45
C HIS A 173 3.33 -12.80 -14.48
N ALA A 174 3.16 -11.52 -14.19
CA ALA A 174 1.87 -10.85 -14.20
C ALA A 174 1.24 -10.80 -15.62
N ARG A 175 2.04 -10.56 -16.65
CA ARG A 175 1.60 -10.60 -18.06
C ARG A 175 1.06 -11.98 -18.45
N GLU A 176 1.72 -13.06 -18.04
CA GLU A 176 1.26 -14.44 -18.32
C GLU A 176 -0.11 -14.71 -17.66
N HIS A 177 -0.42 -14.01 -16.58
CA HIS A 177 -1.66 -14.17 -15.83
C HIS A 177 -2.72 -13.09 -16.12
N GLY A 178 -2.42 -12.11 -16.97
CA GLY A 178 -3.38 -11.04 -17.32
C GLY A 178 -3.67 -10.07 -16.17
N VAL A 179 -2.71 -9.88 -15.24
CA VAL A 179 -2.81 -9.01 -14.06
C VAL A 179 -1.82 -7.86 -14.18
N ALA A 180 -2.15 -6.67 -13.70
CA ALA A 180 -1.23 -5.53 -13.64
C ALA A 180 -0.64 -5.37 -12.22
N ILE A 181 0.62 -4.93 -12.15
CA ILE A 181 1.31 -4.62 -10.89
C ILE A 181 1.10 -3.15 -10.54
N GLY A 182 0.65 -2.87 -9.30
CA GLY A 182 0.67 -1.54 -8.72
C GLY A 182 1.85 -1.40 -7.75
N ILE A 183 2.85 -0.57 -8.07
CA ILE A 183 3.90 -0.25 -7.09
C ILE A 183 3.42 0.89 -6.20
N GLU A 184 3.45 0.66 -4.90
CA GLU A 184 2.88 1.56 -3.91
C GLU A 184 3.94 2.48 -3.28
N ASN A 185 3.59 3.77 -3.07
CA ASN A 185 4.38 4.64 -2.20
C ASN A 185 4.24 4.21 -0.75
N ARG A 186 5.36 4.27 -0.02
CA ARG A 186 5.48 3.63 1.29
C ARG A 186 5.47 4.63 2.45
N LEU A 187 5.22 4.09 3.65
CA LEU A 187 5.07 4.87 4.89
C LEU A 187 6.39 5.43 5.42
N HIS A 188 7.50 4.69 5.24
CA HIS A 188 8.80 5.03 5.79
C HIS A 188 9.76 5.52 4.71
N TYR A 189 10.63 6.47 5.07
CA TYR A 189 11.54 7.09 4.11
C TYR A 189 12.58 6.13 3.52
N HIS A 190 12.99 5.09 4.28
CA HIS A 190 13.92 4.09 3.76
C HIS A 190 13.27 3.12 2.75
N GLU A 191 11.95 3.06 2.67
CA GLU A 191 11.24 2.16 1.77
C GLU A 191 11.30 2.66 0.30
N ILE A 192 11.10 1.73 -0.63
CA ILE A 192 11.10 1.94 -2.09
C ILE A 192 9.67 1.81 -2.61
N PRO A 193 9.23 2.75 -3.46
CA PRO A 193 9.97 3.87 -4.06
C PRO A 193 9.80 5.21 -3.33
N GLN A 194 10.65 6.19 -3.67
CA GLN A 194 10.39 7.63 -3.56
C GLN A 194 9.77 8.16 -4.88
N PRO A 195 9.25 9.41 -4.97
CA PRO A 195 8.53 9.88 -6.17
C PRO A 195 9.28 9.72 -7.49
N ASP A 196 10.54 10.13 -7.54
CA ASP A 196 11.37 10.03 -8.74
C ASP A 196 11.78 8.58 -9.04
N GLU A 197 11.94 7.77 -8.00
CA GLU A 197 12.24 6.35 -8.12
C GLU A 197 11.04 5.59 -8.71
N ALA A 198 9.81 5.93 -8.31
CA ALA A 198 8.60 5.35 -8.90
C ALA A 198 8.52 5.66 -10.39
N ALA A 199 8.80 6.91 -10.78
CA ALA A 199 8.84 7.31 -12.19
C ALA A 199 9.91 6.55 -12.97
N TRP A 200 11.10 6.37 -12.39
CA TRP A 200 12.20 5.61 -13.00
C TRP A 200 11.90 4.12 -13.12
N LEU A 201 11.36 3.50 -12.08
CA LEU A 201 11.00 2.07 -12.08
C LEU A 201 9.90 1.76 -13.10
N LEU A 202 8.97 2.68 -13.31
CA LEU A 202 7.84 2.51 -14.23
C LEU A 202 8.12 2.99 -15.66
N ALA A 203 9.28 3.57 -15.95
CA ALA A 203 9.57 4.22 -17.23
C ALA A 203 9.35 3.31 -18.44
N ASP A 204 9.69 2.03 -18.32
CA ASP A 204 9.67 1.05 -19.40
C ASP A 204 8.34 0.26 -19.50
N TYR A 205 7.35 0.59 -18.65
CA TYR A 205 6.08 -0.15 -18.58
C TYR A 205 4.89 0.69 -19.03
N ASP A 206 3.97 0.06 -19.76
CA ASP A 206 2.62 0.57 -19.91
C ASP A 206 1.82 0.35 -18.62
N ALA A 207 0.90 1.27 -18.29
CA ALA A 207 0.08 1.20 -17.08
C ALA A 207 -0.84 -0.04 -17.03
N SER A 208 -1.08 -0.71 -18.16
CA SER A 208 -1.78 -2.00 -18.21
C SER A 208 -0.94 -3.18 -17.72
N VAL A 209 0.37 -2.99 -17.52
CA VAL A 209 1.32 -4.01 -17.05
C VAL A 209 1.84 -3.66 -15.66
N ALA A 210 2.33 -2.43 -15.48
CA ALA A 210 2.76 -1.91 -14.19
C ALA A 210 2.47 -0.42 -14.11
N GLY A 211 1.91 0.03 -12.99
CA GLY A 211 1.57 1.40 -12.74
C GLY A 211 1.81 1.80 -11.30
N TYR A 212 1.62 3.08 -11.03
CA TYR A 212 1.72 3.64 -9.70
C TYR A 212 0.45 3.34 -8.89
N TRP A 213 0.62 2.96 -7.63
CA TRP A 213 -0.45 2.83 -6.66
C TRP A 213 -0.27 3.88 -5.58
N HIS A 214 -1.26 4.80 -5.46
CA HIS A 214 -1.15 5.92 -4.55
C HIS A 214 -1.77 5.59 -3.20
N ASP A 215 -0.94 5.41 -2.19
CA ASP A 215 -1.39 5.41 -0.81
C ASP A 215 -1.41 6.84 -0.26
N VAL A 216 -2.62 7.31 0.04
CA VAL A 216 -2.88 8.70 0.45
C VAL A 216 -2.25 9.01 1.81
N GLY A 217 -2.39 8.11 2.77
CA GLY A 217 -1.88 8.34 4.10
C GLY A 217 -0.37 8.20 4.22
N HIS A 218 0.23 7.27 3.48
CA HIS A 218 1.68 7.15 3.42
C HIS A 218 2.33 8.44 2.88
N ALA A 219 1.77 9.00 1.80
CA ALA A 219 2.22 10.28 1.25
C ALA A 219 2.10 11.42 2.27
N GLU A 220 0.98 11.49 2.97
CA GLU A 220 0.72 12.51 3.98
C GLU A 220 1.67 12.38 5.19
N VAL A 221 1.93 11.16 5.69
CA VAL A 221 2.85 10.93 6.81
C VAL A 221 4.28 11.32 6.45
N GLN A 222 4.78 10.94 5.26
CA GLN A 222 6.10 11.37 4.81
C GLN A 222 6.21 12.89 4.70
N ALA A 223 5.15 13.57 4.24
CA ALA A 223 5.11 15.03 4.16
C ALA A 223 5.12 15.70 5.55
N ARG A 224 4.37 15.15 6.51
CA ARG A 224 4.35 15.66 7.90
C ARG A 224 5.68 15.51 8.61
N LEU A 225 6.44 14.49 8.28
CA LEU A 225 7.82 14.31 8.75
C LEU A 225 8.83 15.15 7.95
N GLY A 226 8.40 15.81 6.87
CA GLY A 226 9.22 16.68 6.04
C GLY A 226 10.15 15.95 5.08
N PHE A 227 9.95 14.66 4.81
CA PHE A 227 10.78 13.90 3.88
C PHE A 227 10.46 14.20 2.43
N VAL A 228 9.17 14.30 2.07
CA VAL A 228 8.70 14.48 0.70
C VAL A 228 7.58 15.51 0.70
N ASP A 229 7.54 16.39 -0.31
CA ASP A 229 6.36 17.21 -0.53
C ASP A 229 5.16 16.33 -0.87
N LYS A 230 4.02 16.51 -0.18
CA LYS A 230 2.85 15.67 -0.36
C LYS A 230 2.29 15.64 -1.78
N HIS A 231 2.51 16.72 -2.54
CA HIS A 231 2.07 16.83 -3.92
C HIS A 231 3.01 16.10 -4.90
N ALA A 232 4.28 15.91 -4.55
CA ALA A 232 5.28 15.31 -5.43
C ALA A 232 4.87 13.92 -5.97
N TRP A 233 4.13 13.16 -5.17
CA TRP A 233 3.70 11.82 -5.56
C TRP A 233 2.76 11.81 -6.76
N LEU A 234 1.63 12.53 -6.69
CA LEU A 234 0.66 12.57 -7.79
C LEU A 234 1.08 13.52 -8.91
N ASP A 235 1.81 14.59 -8.61
CA ASP A 235 2.33 15.49 -9.64
C ASP A 235 3.31 14.75 -10.56
N THR A 236 4.13 13.85 -10.01
CA THR A 236 5.09 13.05 -10.78
C THR A 236 4.46 11.80 -11.40
N ASN A 237 3.67 11.04 -10.63
CA ASN A 237 3.23 9.71 -11.00
C ASN A 237 1.73 9.59 -11.32
N GLY A 238 0.95 10.66 -11.14
CA GLY A 238 -0.50 10.66 -11.37
C GLY A 238 -0.91 10.12 -12.74
N PRO A 239 -0.28 10.49 -13.86
CA PRO A 239 -0.61 9.94 -15.18
C PRO A 239 -0.46 8.41 -15.29
N ARG A 240 0.32 7.80 -14.43
CA ARG A 240 0.54 6.33 -14.36
C ARG A 240 -0.18 5.66 -13.21
N CYS A 241 -1.01 6.42 -12.45
CA CYS A 241 -1.73 5.90 -11.29
C CYS A 241 -2.88 5.00 -11.73
N ILE A 242 -2.82 3.71 -11.33
CA ILE A 242 -3.80 2.67 -11.67
C ILE A 242 -4.74 2.35 -10.51
N GLY A 243 -4.40 2.73 -9.29
CA GLY A 243 -5.20 2.54 -8.09
C GLY A 243 -4.73 3.38 -6.92
N ALA A 244 -5.55 3.47 -5.90
CA ALA A 244 -5.21 4.19 -4.68
C ALA A 244 -5.79 3.52 -3.44
N HIS A 245 -5.01 3.54 -2.34
CA HIS A 245 -5.49 3.31 -0.99
C HIS A 245 -5.99 4.62 -0.40
N LEU A 246 -7.26 4.60 -0.01
CA LEU A 246 -7.96 5.77 0.51
C LEU A 246 -8.17 5.58 2.01
N HIS A 247 -7.45 6.35 2.79
CA HIS A 247 -7.61 6.45 4.23
C HIS A 247 -7.12 7.81 4.73
N ASP A 248 -7.60 8.23 5.87
CA ASP A 248 -7.24 9.49 6.48
C ASP A 248 -6.09 9.35 7.46
N VAL A 249 -5.52 10.47 7.88
CA VAL A 249 -4.38 10.55 8.79
C VAL A 249 -4.66 11.54 9.90
N ASP A 250 -4.33 11.15 11.14
CA ASP A 250 -4.37 12.01 12.32
C ASP A 250 -2.98 12.03 12.96
N GLY A 251 -2.32 13.19 12.95
CA GLY A 251 -0.90 13.28 13.28
C GLY A 251 -0.03 12.52 12.28
N ILE A 252 0.61 11.44 12.70
CA ILE A 252 1.31 10.46 11.84
C ILE A 252 0.70 9.06 11.95
N GLY A 253 -0.52 8.98 12.49
CA GLY A 253 -1.32 7.76 12.55
C GLY A 253 -2.22 7.63 11.33
N ASP A 254 -1.90 6.71 10.47
CA ASP A 254 -2.57 6.42 9.20
C ASP A 254 -3.74 5.44 9.33
N HIS A 255 -4.30 5.05 8.21
CA HIS A 255 -5.42 4.08 8.08
C HIS A 255 -6.68 4.45 8.88
N ARG A 256 -6.92 5.76 9.10
CA ARG A 256 -8.20 6.26 9.61
C ARG A 256 -9.26 6.18 8.51
N ALA A 257 -10.51 6.01 8.89
CA ALA A 257 -11.58 6.13 7.90
C ALA A 257 -11.60 7.56 7.32
N PRO A 258 -11.78 7.74 6.01
CA PRO A 258 -11.91 9.06 5.39
C PRO A 258 -12.96 9.93 6.09
N GLY A 259 -12.59 11.16 6.42
CA GLY A 259 -13.37 12.09 7.25
C GLY A 259 -13.02 12.07 8.73
N HIS A 260 -12.07 11.24 9.16
CA HIS A 260 -11.60 11.14 10.55
C HIS A 260 -10.12 11.55 10.74
N GLY A 261 -9.62 12.39 9.85
CA GLY A 261 -8.31 13.02 9.87
C GLY A 261 -8.34 14.36 9.14
N ASP A 262 -7.21 14.79 8.61
CA ASP A 262 -7.04 16.10 8.01
C ASP A 262 -6.26 16.07 6.67
N VAL A 263 -6.39 14.99 5.91
CA VAL A 263 -5.88 14.88 4.54
C VAL A 263 -6.52 15.92 3.62
N ASP A 264 -5.75 16.49 2.70
CA ASP A 264 -6.25 17.39 1.64
C ASP A 264 -6.96 16.60 0.53
N TRP A 265 -8.19 16.22 0.80
CA TRP A 265 -9.01 15.45 -0.15
C TRP A 265 -9.35 16.20 -1.44
N ASP A 266 -9.32 17.53 -1.43
CA ASP A 266 -9.54 18.34 -2.64
C ASP A 266 -8.33 18.21 -3.60
N TYR A 267 -7.11 18.08 -3.07
CA TYR A 267 -5.93 17.77 -3.88
C TYR A 267 -6.02 16.34 -4.43
N ILE A 268 -6.37 15.38 -3.60
CA ILE A 268 -6.52 13.96 -4.02
C ILE A 268 -7.57 13.83 -5.13
N ALA A 269 -8.72 14.53 -5.01
CA ALA A 269 -9.77 14.52 -6.03
C ALA A 269 -9.28 15.01 -7.40
N ARG A 270 -8.42 16.04 -7.41
CA ARG A 270 -7.85 16.59 -8.65
C ARG A 270 -6.73 15.73 -9.24
N GLY A 271 -5.94 15.06 -8.39
CA GLY A 271 -4.74 14.34 -8.80
C GLY A 271 -4.98 12.88 -9.22
N LEU A 272 -6.02 12.23 -8.67
CA LEU A 272 -6.29 10.83 -8.97
C LEU A 272 -7.01 10.67 -10.32
N PRO A 273 -6.49 9.88 -11.27
CA PRO A 273 -7.20 9.58 -12.52
C PRO A 273 -8.56 8.93 -12.28
N ALA A 274 -9.55 9.28 -13.09
CA ALA A 274 -10.90 8.73 -12.98
C ALA A 274 -10.95 7.20 -13.14
N GLY A 275 -10.01 6.63 -13.90
CA GLY A 275 -9.90 5.18 -14.14
C GLY A 275 -9.16 4.39 -13.06
N ALA A 276 -8.49 5.05 -12.11
CA ALA A 276 -7.77 4.38 -11.05
C ALA A 276 -8.75 3.70 -10.07
N LEU A 277 -8.41 2.48 -9.63
CA LEU A 277 -9.22 1.77 -8.64
C LEU A 277 -9.22 2.52 -7.30
N ARG A 278 -10.35 2.52 -6.60
CA ARG A 278 -10.51 3.12 -5.27
C ARG A 278 -10.65 2.03 -4.23
N VAL A 279 -9.63 1.88 -3.38
CA VAL A 279 -9.61 0.91 -2.29
C VAL A 279 -9.59 1.65 -0.95
N PHE A 280 -10.56 1.37 -0.11
CA PHE A 280 -10.61 1.90 1.25
C PHE A 280 -9.79 0.97 2.14
N GLU A 281 -8.57 1.38 2.48
CA GLU A 281 -7.67 0.62 3.34
C GLU A 281 -7.74 1.17 4.76
N ILE A 282 -8.72 0.70 5.50
CA ILE A 282 -9.10 1.23 6.82
C ILE A 282 -8.69 0.24 7.91
N ASN A 283 -8.07 0.74 8.99
CA ASN A 283 -7.64 -0.07 10.12
C ASN A 283 -8.82 -0.75 10.82
N GLN A 284 -8.63 -1.99 11.25
CA GLN A 284 -9.64 -2.80 11.94
C GLN A 284 -10.19 -2.17 13.24
N SER A 285 -9.49 -1.21 13.83
CA SER A 285 -9.97 -0.48 15.02
C SER A 285 -11.03 0.56 14.72
N GLN A 286 -11.21 0.93 13.44
CA GLN A 286 -12.20 1.94 13.05
C GLN A 286 -13.62 1.37 13.18
N PRO A 287 -14.55 2.12 13.81
CA PRO A 287 -15.90 1.64 14.03
C PRO A 287 -16.69 1.54 12.71
N PRO A 288 -17.72 0.67 12.65
CA PRO A 288 -18.53 0.48 11.44
C PRO A 288 -19.14 1.77 10.90
N ASP A 289 -19.56 2.69 11.77
CA ASP A 289 -20.18 3.95 11.36
C ASP A 289 -19.17 4.87 10.63
N ALA A 290 -17.90 4.85 11.03
CA ALA A 290 -16.86 5.59 10.34
C ALA A 290 -16.58 5.00 8.95
N VAL A 291 -16.56 3.66 8.83
CA VAL A 291 -16.40 2.96 7.55
C VAL A 291 -17.59 3.21 6.63
N ALA A 292 -18.81 3.20 7.17
CA ALA A 292 -20.02 3.53 6.44
C ALA A 292 -20.03 4.98 5.92
N GLY A 293 -19.57 5.92 6.74
CA GLY A 293 -19.53 7.35 6.40
C GLY A 293 -18.49 7.72 5.34
N ALA A 294 -17.43 6.91 5.20
CA ALA A 294 -16.30 7.20 4.34
C ALA A 294 -16.67 7.38 2.85
N ILE A 295 -17.60 6.57 2.34
CA ILE A 295 -18.09 6.68 0.95
C ILE A 295 -18.79 8.01 0.72
N ALA A 296 -19.72 8.38 1.60
CA ALA A 296 -20.46 9.65 1.47
C ALA A 296 -19.50 10.84 1.56
N PHE A 297 -18.57 10.83 2.51
CA PHE A 297 -17.57 11.87 2.67
C PHE A 297 -16.72 12.07 1.42
N LEU A 298 -16.15 10.99 0.85
CA LEU A 298 -15.32 11.09 -0.36
C LEU A 298 -16.11 11.45 -1.61
N ARG A 299 -17.40 11.12 -1.66
CA ARG A 299 -18.30 11.56 -2.73
C ARG A 299 -18.52 13.07 -2.68
N GLU A 300 -18.77 13.64 -1.51
CA GLU A 300 -18.90 15.08 -1.30
C GLU A 300 -17.63 15.85 -1.67
N ARG A 301 -16.46 15.22 -1.54
CA ARG A 301 -15.15 15.78 -1.93
C ARG A 301 -14.79 15.54 -3.39
N GLY A 302 -15.62 14.82 -4.15
CA GLY A 302 -15.36 14.53 -5.56
C GLY A 302 -14.23 13.53 -5.83
N VAL A 303 -13.77 12.79 -4.82
CA VAL A 303 -12.75 11.72 -4.97
C VAL A 303 -13.35 10.48 -5.63
N ILE A 304 -14.62 10.24 -5.37
CA ILE A 304 -15.43 9.16 -5.96
C ILE A 304 -16.73 9.73 -6.56
N ALA A 305 -17.26 9.05 -7.58
CA ALA A 305 -18.49 9.45 -8.26
C ALA A 305 -19.76 9.06 -7.47
#